data_212ad6d26191ab210fb11f3c3289db97
#
_entry.id   212ad6d26191ab210fb11f3c3289db97
#
_cell.length_a   1.000
_cell.length_b   1.000
_cell.length_c   1.000
_cell.angle_alpha   90.00
_cell.angle_beta   90.00
_cell.angle_gamma   90.00
#
_symmetry.space_group_name_H-M   'P 1'
#
loop_
_entity.id
_entity.type
_entity.pdbx_description
1 polymer ?
#
loop_
_entity_poly.entity_id
_entity_poly.type
_entity_poly.pdbx_seq_one_letter_code
_entity_poly.pdbx_strand_id
1 'polypeptide(L)'
;MVWFLGQKADDRTGATWSKALQNWTALEYVVADAGTGLQAGIAAVQQQRQKEGQPALENGLDVFHTTQEAQRVLRLIWNRVDRLWEQAEVASRRVAQAQQQGQDARGVAVAARSAWTKAEAAFQQYEQSEAGWKIAHAALQVFRPDGQLNDRSWAGEQIALALPQLSGREWSKVRGILQTEATWTFLDRLHRQLQEAEPEDELRGALVRLWWLRRQRPRATTVGAIAGASHVAHLVHQVVCHQRDAHGHASYRQVARVLGQTVRARSAVECMNSVIRMHQARHRTLTQGLLDLKRLYWNCREFRGGKRKGRCPYEHLGLKLSSYNFWSLLQEEMITALDEAKAKAKGKGKAIAA
;
A
#
# COMPACT_ATOMS: atom_id res chain seq x y z
N MET A 1 -8.86 8.47 9.01
CA MET A 1 -9.59 7.61 8.04
C MET A 1 -11.05 7.63 8.42
N VAL A 2 -11.90 7.82 7.44
CA VAL A 2 -13.35 7.81 7.62
C VAL A 2 -13.94 6.65 6.85
N TRP A 3 -14.87 5.96 7.41
CA TRP A 3 -15.60 4.89 6.76
C TRP A 3 -16.93 5.42 6.20
N PHE A 4 -16.98 5.69 4.89
CA PHE A 4 -18.16 6.25 4.27
C PHE A 4 -19.19 5.23 3.82
N LEU A 5 -18.74 4.08 3.32
CA LEU A 5 -19.60 3.05 2.79
C LEU A 5 -19.19 1.68 3.24
N GLY A 6 -20.11 0.95 3.84
CA GLY A 6 -20.04 -0.50 4.00
C GLY A 6 -21.30 -1.06 3.39
N GLN A 7 -21.20 -1.64 2.20
CA GLN A 7 -22.33 -2.23 1.50
C GLN A 7 -22.17 -3.75 1.46
N LYS A 8 -23.22 -4.46 1.88
CA LYS A 8 -23.32 -5.90 1.63
C LYS A 8 -23.72 -6.08 0.18
N ALA A 9 -23.00 -6.93 -0.53
CA ALA A 9 -23.34 -7.37 -1.88
C ALA A 9 -23.39 -8.90 -1.91
N ASP A 10 -24.21 -9.44 -2.80
CA ASP A 10 -24.37 -10.88 -2.95
C ASP A 10 -23.25 -11.51 -3.78
N ASP A 11 -22.55 -10.68 -4.57
CA ASP A 11 -21.44 -11.11 -5.41
C ASP A 11 -20.31 -10.07 -5.44
N ARG A 12 -19.25 -10.41 -6.17
CA ARG A 12 -18.07 -9.53 -6.41
C ARG A 12 -17.86 -9.26 -7.89
N THR A 13 -18.95 -9.20 -8.67
CA THR A 13 -18.88 -8.95 -10.11
C THR A 13 -18.52 -7.50 -10.43
N GLY A 14 -18.07 -7.25 -11.66
CA GLY A 14 -17.83 -5.91 -12.16
C GLY A 14 -19.07 -5.02 -12.13
N ALA A 15 -20.26 -5.58 -12.38
CA ALA A 15 -21.53 -4.86 -12.34
C ALA A 15 -21.83 -4.34 -10.93
N THR A 16 -21.64 -5.15 -9.91
CA THR A 16 -21.83 -4.76 -8.50
C THR A 16 -20.90 -3.64 -8.10
N TRP A 17 -19.61 -3.74 -8.46
CA TRP A 17 -18.63 -2.69 -8.18
C TRP A 17 -18.90 -1.41 -8.98
N SER A 18 -19.26 -1.51 -10.25
CA SER A 18 -19.63 -0.35 -11.07
C SER A 18 -20.79 0.43 -10.44
N LYS A 19 -21.86 -0.25 -10.06
CA LYS A 19 -23.02 0.35 -9.37
C LYS A 19 -22.62 1.05 -8.06
N ALA A 20 -21.73 0.45 -7.28
CA ALA A 20 -21.24 1.05 -6.04
C ALA A 20 -20.41 2.31 -6.29
N LEU A 21 -19.56 2.33 -7.32
CA LEU A 21 -18.69 3.45 -7.65
C LEU A 21 -19.39 4.60 -8.35
N GLN A 22 -20.44 4.33 -9.15
CA GLN A 22 -21.23 5.35 -9.86
C GLN A 22 -21.87 6.37 -8.92
N ASN A 23 -22.18 6.00 -7.70
CA ASN A 23 -22.74 6.90 -6.68
C ASN A 23 -21.74 7.99 -6.23
N TRP A 24 -20.46 7.90 -6.62
CA TRP A 24 -19.40 8.79 -6.19
C TRP A 24 -18.90 9.65 -7.37
N THR A 25 -19.71 10.56 -7.84
CA THR A 25 -19.39 11.40 -9.01
C THR A 25 -18.15 12.28 -8.81
N ALA A 26 -17.86 12.71 -7.58
CA ALA A 26 -16.68 13.51 -7.22
C ALA A 26 -15.43 12.67 -6.95
N LEU A 27 -15.47 11.35 -7.16
CA LEU A 27 -14.33 10.48 -6.96
C LEU A 27 -13.34 10.63 -8.12
N GLU A 28 -12.12 11.08 -7.84
CA GLU A 28 -11.08 11.29 -8.84
C GLU A 28 -10.10 10.12 -8.93
N TYR A 29 -9.86 9.43 -7.80
CA TYR A 29 -8.83 8.40 -7.71
C TYR A 29 -9.27 7.25 -6.80
N VAL A 30 -9.11 6.02 -7.29
CA VAL A 30 -9.38 4.78 -6.55
C VAL A 30 -8.08 4.00 -6.42
N VAL A 31 -7.75 3.58 -5.21
CA VAL A 31 -6.72 2.58 -4.96
C VAL A 31 -7.39 1.27 -4.57
N ALA A 32 -7.18 0.24 -5.35
CA ALA A 32 -7.84 -1.03 -5.23
C ALA A 32 -6.85 -2.20 -5.31
N ASP A 33 -7.27 -3.37 -4.82
CA ASP A 33 -6.54 -4.60 -5.08
C ASP A 33 -6.68 -5.04 -6.56
N ALA A 34 -5.90 -6.04 -6.96
CA ALA A 34 -5.97 -6.59 -8.32
C ALA A 34 -7.13 -7.59 -8.52
N GLY A 35 -8.21 -7.48 -7.72
CA GLY A 35 -9.37 -8.34 -7.86
C GLY A 35 -10.11 -8.11 -9.18
N THR A 36 -10.33 -9.16 -9.96
CA THR A 36 -10.85 -9.06 -11.33
C THR A 36 -12.21 -8.34 -11.42
N GLY A 37 -13.12 -8.64 -10.48
CA GLY A 37 -14.43 -7.98 -10.45
C GLY A 37 -14.33 -6.48 -10.14
N LEU A 38 -13.49 -6.10 -9.17
CA LEU A 38 -13.28 -4.69 -8.83
C LEU A 38 -12.63 -3.92 -9.99
N GLN A 39 -11.62 -4.49 -10.63
CA GLN A 39 -10.97 -3.88 -11.80
C GLN A 39 -11.94 -3.73 -12.98
N ALA A 40 -12.80 -4.74 -13.23
CA ALA A 40 -13.84 -4.66 -14.24
C ALA A 40 -14.88 -3.56 -13.92
N GLY A 41 -15.26 -3.41 -12.65
CA GLY A 41 -16.15 -2.35 -12.20
C GLY A 41 -15.59 -0.95 -12.39
N ILE A 42 -14.32 -0.75 -12.04
CA ILE A 42 -13.60 0.51 -12.25
C ILE A 42 -13.54 0.84 -13.75
N ALA A 43 -13.15 -0.13 -14.58
CA ALA A 43 -13.08 0.04 -16.05
C ALA A 43 -14.44 0.45 -16.64
N ALA A 44 -15.54 -0.16 -16.19
CA ALA A 44 -16.87 0.19 -16.63
C ALA A 44 -17.24 1.64 -16.28
N VAL A 45 -16.90 2.10 -15.06
CA VAL A 45 -17.12 3.49 -14.65
C VAL A 45 -16.25 4.48 -15.45
N GLN A 46 -15.00 4.12 -15.73
CA GLN A 46 -14.11 4.93 -16.56
C GLN A 46 -14.69 5.12 -17.98
N GLN A 47 -15.13 4.03 -18.61
CA GLN A 47 -15.77 4.09 -19.93
C GLN A 47 -17.05 4.93 -19.93
N GLN A 48 -17.87 4.78 -18.89
CA GLN A 48 -19.10 5.59 -18.78
C GLN A 48 -18.76 7.07 -18.66
N ARG A 49 -17.85 7.45 -17.76
CA ARG A 49 -17.44 8.85 -17.59
C ARG A 49 -16.86 9.45 -18.87
N GLN A 50 -16.06 8.67 -19.59
CA GLN A 50 -15.53 9.11 -20.89
C GLN A 50 -16.63 9.40 -21.90
N LYS A 51 -17.66 8.54 -22.00
CA LYS A 51 -18.83 8.75 -22.88
C LYS A 51 -19.66 9.98 -22.47
N GLU A 52 -19.73 10.26 -21.19
CA GLU A 52 -20.52 11.38 -20.63
C GLU A 52 -19.70 12.69 -20.54
N GLY A 53 -18.44 12.71 -21.00
CA GLY A 53 -17.57 13.88 -20.89
C GLY A 53 -17.21 14.29 -19.46
N GLN A 54 -17.35 13.37 -18.50
CA GLN A 54 -17.03 13.62 -17.11
C GLN A 54 -15.52 13.50 -16.84
N PRO A 55 -15.00 14.08 -15.75
CA PRO A 55 -13.60 13.92 -15.33
C PRO A 55 -13.23 12.44 -15.21
N ALA A 56 -12.03 12.11 -15.70
CA ALA A 56 -11.51 10.75 -15.69
C ALA A 56 -11.36 10.24 -14.24
N LEU A 57 -11.78 8.98 -14.02
CA LEU A 57 -11.49 8.27 -12.77
C LEU A 57 -10.14 7.59 -12.91
N GLU A 58 -9.17 8.02 -12.13
CA GLU A 58 -7.85 7.38 -12.09
C GLU A 58 -7.90 6.11 -11.24
N ASN A 59 -7.20 5.07 -11.67
CA ASN A 59 -7.09 3.80 -10.95
C ASN A 59 -5.63 3.55 -10.56
N GLY A 60 -5.39 3.26 -9.30
CA GLY A 60 -4.11 2.78 -8.78
C GLY A 60 -4.24 1.42 -8.11
N LEU A 61 -3.22 0.59 -8.25
CA LEU A 61 -3.16 -0.68 -7.53
C LEU A 61 -2.56 -0.52 -6.13
N ASP A 62 -3.06 -1.31 -5.19
CA ASP A 62 -2.61 -1.29 -3.81
C ASP A 62 -1.23 -1.97 -3.67
N VAL A 63 -0.21 -1.16 -3.43
CA VAL A 63 1.18 -1.60 -3.22
C VAL A 63 1.32 -2.52 -2.00
N PHE A 64 0.46 -2.35 -0.99
CA PHE A 64 0.50 -3.20 0.20
C PHE A 64 0.13 -4.65 -0.14
N HIS A 65 -0.96 -4.85 -0.89
CA HIS A 65 -1.37 -6.19 -1.33
C HIS A 65 -0.35 -6.84 -2.27
N THR A 66 0.27 -6.05 -3.14
CA THR A 66 1.38 -6.52 -3.98
C THR A 66 2.56 -7.00 -3.13
N THR A 67 2.92 -6.23 -2.11
CA THR A 67 4.00 -6.58 -1.17
C THR A 67 3.66 -7.84 -0.36
N GLN A 68 2.42 -7.96 0.13
CA GLN A 68 1.97 -9.17 0.85
C GLN A 68 2.05 -10.41 -0.03
N GLU A 69 1.61 -10.31 -1.29
CA GLU A 69 1.64 -11.44 -2.22
C GLU A 69 3.08 -11.87 -2.51
N ALA A 70 4.00 -10.92 -2.76
CA ALA A 70 5.41 -11.22 -2.96
C ALA A 70 6.06 -11.89 -1.73
N GLN A 71 5.76 -11.38 -0.53
CA GLN A 71 6.25 -11.99 0.71
C GLN A 71 5.68 -13.40 0.91
N ARG A 72 4.44 -13.64 0.52
CA ARG A 72 3.84 -14.98 0.53
C ARG A 72 4.60 -15.93 -0.40
N VAL A 73 4.93 -15.47 -1.61
CA VAL A 73 5.70 -16.26 -2.58
C VAL A 73 7.10 -16.57 -2.05
N LEU A 74 7.83 -15.57 -1.54
CA LEU A 74 9.15 -15.77 -0.94
C LEU A 74 9.11 -16.80 0.19
N ARG A 75 8.09 -16.74 1.05
CA ARG A 75 7.91 -17.73 2.13
C ARG A 75 7.67 -19.14 1.59
N LEU A 76 6.89 -19.28 0.50
CA LEU A 76 6.66 -20.59 -0.12
C LEU A 76 7.95 -21.17 -0.70
N ILE A 77 8.78 -20.33 -1.36
CA ILE A 77 10.07 -20.76 -1.89
C ILE A 77 11.01 -21.13 -0.74
N TRP A 78 11.08 -20.32 0.31
CA TRP A 78 11.89 -20.61 1.50
C TRP A 78 11.50 -21.93 2.17
N ASN A 79 10.22 -22.19 2.37
CA ASN A 79 9.74 -23.45 2.94
C ASN A 79 10.13 -24.66 2.08
N ARG A 80 10.29 -24.47 0.75
CA ARG A 80 10.82 -25.52 -0.15
C ARG A 80 12.30 -25.72 0.09
N VAL A 81 13.07 -24.64 0.23
CA VAL A 81 14.51 -24.70 0.54
C VAL A 81 14.73 -25.46 1.84
N ASP A 82 14.07 -25.04 2.90
CA ASP A 82 14.17 -25.62 4.24
C ASP A 82 13.93 -27.14 4.23
N ARG A 83 12.83 -27.55 3.60
CA ARG A 83 12.51 -28.99 3.46
C ARG A 83 13.55 -29.76 2.66
N LEU A 84 14.07 -29.19 1.55
CA LEU A 84 15.07 -29.90 0.74
C LEU A 84 16.42 -29.99 1.44
N TRP A 85 16.75 -28.96 2.22
CA TRP A 85 17.95 -28.95 3.05
C TRP A 85 17.89 -30.03 4.12
N GLU A 86 16.79 -30.12 4.85
CA GLU A 86 16.55 -31.18 5.82
C GLU A 86 16.65 -32.58 5.20
N GLN A 87 16.09 -32.76 3.99
CA GLN A 87 16.20 -34.03 3.26
C GLN A 87 17.67 -34.37 2.91
N ALA A 88 18.49 -33.37 2.51
CA ALA A 88 19.90 -33.57 2.20
C ALA A 88 20.71 -33.93 3.44
N GLU A 89 20.42 -33.31 4.59
CA GLU A 89 21.05 -33.65 5.87
C GLU A 89 20.69 -35.08 6.31
N VAL A 90 19.43 -35.48 6.18
CA VAL A 90 18.99 -36.85 6.49
C VAL A 90 19.70 -37.86 5.59
N ALA A 91 19.84 -37.56 4.29
CA ALA A 91 20.56 -38.40 3.35
C ALA A 91 22.04 -38.53 3.72
N SER A 92 22.69 -37.43 4.13
CA SER A 92 24.10 -37.42 4.59
C SER A 92 24.31 -38.27 5.87
N ARG A 93 23.35 -38.14 6.82
CA ARG A 93 23.36 -38.98 8.04
C ARG A 93 23.28 -40.48 7.73
N ARG A 94 22.51 -40.88 6.72
CA ARG A 94 22.43 -42.29 6.25
C ARG A 94 23.74 -42.78 5.66
N VAL A 95 24.49 -41.91 4.93
CA VAL A 95 25.84 -42.27 4.44
C VAL A 95 26.78 -42.57 5.60
N ALA A 96 26.82 -41.66 6.59
CA ALA A 96 27.68 -41.84 7.77
C ALA A 96 27.34 -43.13 8.54
N GLN A 97 26.06 -43.42 8.70
CA GLN A 97 25.56 -44.65 9.35
C GLN A 97 25.98 -45.94 8.60
N ALA A 98 25.81 -45.95 7.25
CA ALA A 98 26.22 -47.08 6.43
C ALA A 98 27.75 -47.33 6.52
N GLN A 99 28.56 -46.28 6.51
CA GLN A 99 30.02 -46.34 6.69
C GLN A 99 30.40 -46.91 8.08
N GLN A 100 29.74 -46.46 9.14
CA GLN A 100 29.99 -46.93 10.50
C GLN A 100 29.61 -48.43 10.66
N GLN A 101 28.60 -48.90 9.91
CA GLN A 101 28.17 -50.28 9.93
C GLN A 101 28.97 -51.20 8.96
N GLY A 102 29.95 -50.70 8.25
CA GLY A 102 30.74 -51.45 7.26
C GLY A 102 29.93 -51.86 6.03
N GLN A 103 28.77 -51.22 5.75
CA GLN A 103 27.93 -51.52 4.61
C GLN A 103 28.38 -50.77 3.34
N ASP A 104 27.99 -51.22 2.16
CA ASP A 104 28.26 -50.50 0.91
C ASP A 104 27.48 -49.18 0.90
N ALA A 105 28.17 -48.08 1.08
CA ALA A 105 27.65 -46.74 1.13
C ALA A 105 27.50 -46.07 -0.25
N ARG A 106 27.86 -46.69 -1.36
CA ARG A 106 27.92 -46.05 -2.70
C ARG A 106 26.55 -45.53 -3.14
N GLY A 107 25.49 -46.36 -3.02
CA GLY A 107 24.13 -45.97 -3.42
C GLY A 107 23.59 -44.80 -2.60
N VAL A 108 23.72 -44.88 -1.28
CA VAL A 108 23.26 -43.79 -0.38
C VAL A 108 24.08 -42.52 -0.55
N ALA A 109 25.39 -42.60 -0.90
CA ALA A 109 26.23 -41.45 -1.20
C ALA A 109 25.83 -40.72 -2.50
N VAL A 110 25.40 -41.47 -3.52
CA VAL A 110 24.82 -40.88 -4.75
C VAL A 110 23.51 -40.16 -4.46
N ALA A 111 22.64 -40.79 -3.65
CA ALA A 111 21.37 -40.17 -3.24
C ALA A 111 21.61 -38.89 -2.42
N ALA A 112 22.57 -38.89 -1.49
CA ALA A 112 22.92 -37.72 -0.69
C ALA A 112 23.44 -36.55 -1.56
N ARG A 113 24.33 -36.85 -2.51
CA ARG A 113 24.81 -35.82 -3.47
C ARG A 113 23.65 -35.21 -4.28
N SER A 114 22.75 -36.06 -4.80
CA SER A 114 21.58 -35.60 -5.54
C SER A 114 20.65 -34.72 -4.66
N ALA A 115 20.48 -35.08 -3.38
CA ALA A 115 19.69 -34.29 -2.45
C ALA A 115 20.32 -32.90 -2.19
N TRP A 116 21.63 -32.85 -2.00
CA TRP A 116 22.35 -31.56 -1.85
C TRP A 116 22.27 -30.70 -3.12
N THR A 117 22.48 -31.25 -4.29
CA THR A 117 22.32 -30.50 -5.56
C THR A 117 20.91 -29.86 -5.66
N LYS A 118 19.87 -30.60 -5.26
CA LYS A 118 18.49 -30.06 -5.24
C LYS A 118 18.30 -28.95 -4.19
N ALA A 119 18.88 -29.11 -3.01
CA ALA A 119 18.81 -28.13 -1.95
C ALA A 119 19.52 -26.83 -2.35
N GLU A 120 20.72 -26.93 -2.90
CA GLU A 120 21.51 -25.78 -3.39
C GLU A 120 20.79 -25.05 -4.52
N ALA A 121 20.23 -25.78 -5.51
CA ALA A 121 19.48 -25.19 -6.60
C ALA A 121 18.24 -24.43 -6.10
N ALA A 122 17.52 -24.99 -5.10
CA ALA A 122 16.39 -24.32 -4.49
C ALA A 122 16.80 -23.06 -3.71
N PHE A 123 17.93 -23.10 -3.02
CA PHE A 123 18.49 -21.96 -2.32
C PHE A 123 18.89 -20.83 -3.29
N GLN A 124 19.59 -21.16 -4.36
CA GLN A 124 19.93 -20.20 -5.42
C GLN A 124 18.67 -19.56 -6.03
N GLN A 125 17.60 -20.34 -6.26
CA GLN A 125 16.33 -19.81 -6.72
C GLN A 125 15.72 -18.82 -5.71
N TYR A 126 15.83 -19.11 -4.41
CA TYR A 126 15.37 -18.20 -3.37
C TYR A 126 16.14 -16.88 -3.38
N GLU A 127 17.50 -16.95 -3.38
CA GLU A 127 18.36 -15.75 -3.40
C GLU A 127 18.08 -14.88 -4.63
N GLN A 128 17.95 -15.49 -5.81
CA GLN A 128 17.59 -14.79 -7.03
C GLN A 128 16.21 -14.10 -6.90
N SER A 129 15.21 -14.82 -6.39
CA SER A 129 13.87 -14.30 -6.19
C SER A 129 13.84 -13.15 -5.17
N GLU A 130 14.61 -13.28 -4.08
CA GLU A 130 14.72 -12.25 -3.05
C GLU A 130 15.40 -10.99 -3.61
N ALA A 131 16.48 -11.15 -4.36
CA ALA A 131 17.18 -10.04 -5.02
C ALA A 131 16.25 -9.32 -6.02
N GLY A 132 15.56 -10.06 -6.89
CA GLY A 132 14.58 -9.49 -7.81
C GLY A 132 13.45 -8.75 -7.10
N TRP A 133 12.94 -9.31 -6.00
CA TRP A 133 11.92 -8.63 -5.22
C TRP A 133 12.43 -7.36 -4.53
N LYS A 134 13.66 -7.32 -4.02
CA LYS A 134 14.27 -6.11 -3.45
C LYS A 134 14.31 -4.97 -4.48
N ILE A 135 14.69 -5.28 -5.72
CA ILE A 135 14.70 -4.31 -6.82
C ILE A 135 13.26 -3.83 -7.11
N ALA A 136 12.32 -4.75 -7.32
CA ALA A 136 10.92 -4.41 -7.61
C ALA A 136 10.27 -3.61 -6.46
N HIS A 137 10.56 -3.98 -5.22
CA HIS A 137 10.04 -3.27 -4.05
C HIS A 137 10.59 -1.84 -3.95
N ALA A 138 11.84 -1.60 -4.32
CA ALA A 138 12.41 -0.25 -4.39
C ALA A 138 11.67 0.61 -5.44
N ALA A 139 11.33 0.03 -6.60
CA ALA A 139 10.55 0.70 -7.63
C ALA A 139 9.15 1.13 -7.17
N LEU A 140 8.54 0.40 -6.25
CA LEU A 140 7.23 0.70 -5.67
C LEU A 140 7.29 1.80 -4.57
N GLN A 141 8.46 2.34 -4.21
CA GLN A 141 8.57 3.39 -3.20
C GLN A 141 8.39 4.78 -3.82
N VAL A 142 7.97 5.76 -2.99
CA VAL A 142 7.88 7.19 -3.37
C VAL A 142 9.27 7.79 -3.62
N PHE A 143 10.26 7.30 -2.89
CA PHE A 143 11.64 7.75 -3.02
C PHE A 143 12.53 6.58 -3.40
N ARG A 144 13.48 6.84 -4.29
CA ARG A 144 14.55 5.92 -4.65
C ARG A 144 15.48 5.69 -3.44
N PRO A 145 16.32 4.64 -3.45
CA PRO A 145 17.28 4.38 -2.37
C PRO A 145 18.25 5.54 -2.10
N ASP A 146 18.60 6.31 -3.13
CA ASP A 146 19.46 7.51 -3.05
C ASP A 146 18.73 8.76 -2.50
N GLY A 147 17.43 8.64 -2.26
CA GLY A 147 16.57 9.71 -1.75
C GLY A 147 16.05 10.69 -2.81
N GLN A 148 16.25 10.42 -4.08
CA GLN A 148 15.57 11.14 -5.14
C GLN A 148 14.10 10.72 -5.21
N LEU A 149 13.24 11.61 -5.71
CA LEU A 149 11.85 11.27 -5.98
C LEU A 149 11.82 10.20 -7.06
N ASN A 150 11.02 9.17 -6.84
CA ASN A 150 10.84 8.12 -7.83
C ASN A 150 9.91 8.60 -8.94
N ASP A 151 10.15 8.15 -10.15
CA ASP A 151 9.32 8.38 -11.33
C ASP A 151 9.06 7.08 -12.11
N ARG A 152 8.13 7.17 -13.07
CA ARG A 152 7.73 6.02 -13.87
C ARG A 152 8.87 5.44 -14.71
N SER A 153 9.76 6.27 -15.25
CA SER A 153 10.87 5.83 -16.10
C SER A 153 11.84 4.96 -15.31
N TRP A 154 12.35 5.50 -14.19
CA TRP A 154 13.25 4.74 -13.32
C TRP A 154 12.56 3.49 -12.76
N ALA A 155 11.31 3.59 -12.32
CA ALA A 155 10.55 2.45 -11.83
C ALA A 155 10.43 1.36 -12.90
N GLY A 156 10.15 1.72 -14.15
CA GLY A 156 10.09 0.81 -15.29
C GLY A 156 11.41 0.09 -15.54
N GLU A 157 12.54 0.81 -15.51
CA GLU A 157 13.88 0.24 -15.63
C GLU A 157 14.16 -0.79 -14.50
N GLN A 158 13.83 -0.44 -13.26
CA GLN A 158 14.01 -1.37 -12.14
C GLN A 158 13.16 -2.62 -12.29
N ILE A 159 11.92 -2.48 -12.75
CA ILE A 159 11.05 -3.64 -12.99
C ILE A 159 11.60 -4.50 -14.13
N ALA A 160 12.09 -3.91 -15.21
CA ALA A 160 12.72 -4.68 -16.29
C ALA A 160 13.91 -5.51 -15.79
N LEU A 161 14.71 -4.98 -14.84
CA LEU A 161 15.79 -5.71 -14.18
C LEU A 161 15.30 -6.79 -13.20
N ALA A 162 14.19 -6.57 -12.54
CA ALA A 162 13.64 -7.49 -11.54
C ALA A 162 12.92 -8.70 -12.16
N LEU A 163 12.15 -8.50 -13.23
CA LEU A 163 11.27 -9.52 -13.80
C LEU A 163 11.97 -10.84 -14.17
N PRO A 164 13.19 -10.86 -14.76
CA PRO A 164 13.91 -12.10 -15.03
C PRO A 164 14.25 -12.90 -13.77
N GLN A 165 14.46 -12.21 -12.65
CA GLN A 165 14.81 -12.81 -11.36
C GLN A 165 13.58 -13.36 -10.61
N LEU A 166 12.40 -12.84 -10.90
CA LEU A 166 11.11 -13.30 -10.36
C LEU A 166 10.55 -14.43 -11.24
N SER A 167 11.33 -15.51 -11.40
CA SER A 167 10.99 -16.65 -12.24
C SER A 167 10.09 -17.67 -11.52
N GLY A 168 9.39 -18.50 -12.31
CA GLY A 168 8.50 -19.55 -11.79
C GLY A 168 7.02 -19.14 -11.78
N ARG A 169 6.17 -20.16 -11.71
CA ARG A 169 4.70 -20.02 -11.75
C ARG A 169 4.16 -19.27 -10.54
N GLU A 170 4.80 -19.43 -9.40
CA GLU A 170 4.43 -18.77 -8.13
C GLU A 170 4.50 -17.25 -8.21
N TRP A 171 5.37 -16.70 -9.06
CA TRP A 171 5.52 -15.26 -9.28
C TRP A 171 4.58 -14.68 -10.33
N SER A 172 3.82 -15.50 -11.07
CA SER A 172 3.01 -15.05 -12.21
C SER A 172 2.06 -13.90 -11.84
N LYS A 173 1.40 -13.98 -10.69
CA LYS A 173 0.48 -12.93 -10.21
C LYS A 173 1.22 -11.63 -9.89
N VAL A 174 2.32 -11.70 -9.17
CA VAL A 174 3.12 -10.51 -8.81
C VAL A 174 3.68 -9.85 -10.08
N ARG A 175 4.23 -10.64 -11.02
CA ARG A 175 4.71 -10.13 -12.32
C ARG A 175 3.60 -9.42 -13.10
N GLY A 176 2.41 -10.02 -13.18
CA GLY A 176 1.25 -9.39 -13.83
C GLY A 176 0.89 -8.05 -13.21
N ILE A 177 0.88 -7.95 -11.87
CA ILE A 177 0.63 -6.68 -11.17
C ILE A 177 1.72 -5.65 -11.49
N LEU A 178 3.00 -6.03 -11.41
CA LEU A 178 4.14 -5.13 -11.68
C LEU A 178 4.16 -4.60 -13.12
N GLN A 179 3.59 -5.31 -14.08
CA GLN A 179 3.48 -4.91 -15.47
C GLN A 179 2.20 -4.13 -15.81
N THR A 180 1.29 -3.98 -14.84
CA THR A 180 0.03 -3.25 -15.04
C THR A 180 0.23 -1.75 -14.88
N GLU A 181 -0.28 -0.95 -15.84
CA GLU A 181 -0.22 0.52 -15.80
C GLU A 181 -0.74 1.12 -14.49
N ALA A 182 -1.84 0.60 -13.97
CA ALA A 182 -2.44 1.05 -12.71
C ALA A 182 -1.50 0.94 -11.49
N THR A 183 -0.47 0.10 -11.54
CA THR A 183 0.55 -0.01 -10.48
C THR A 183 1.33 1.29 -10.32
N TRP A 184 1.52 2.04 -11.39
CA TRP A 184 2.39 3.22 -11.46
C TRP A 184 1.62 4.54 -11.43
N THR A 185 0.30 4.52 -11.52
CA THR A 185 -0.56 5.73 -11.53
C THR A 185 -0.27 6.64 -10.34
N PHE A 186 0.11 6.08 -9.17
CA PHE A 186 0.43 6.89 -8.00
C PHE A 186 1.67 7.79 -8.22
N LEU A 187 2.65 7.37 -9.03
CA LEU A 187 3.82 8.18 -9.37
C LEU A 187 3.44 9.34 -10.28
N ASP A 188 2.70 9.06 -11.35
CA ASP A 188 2.26 10.10 -12.29
C ASP A 188 1.40 11.14 -11.58
N ARG A 189 0.46 10.68 -10.74
CA ARG A 189 -0.38 11.56 -9.92
C ARG A 189 0.46 12.38 -8.94
N LEU A 190 1.45 11.77 -8.30
CA LEU A 190 2.36 12.46 -7.38
C LEU A 190 3.12 13.57 -8.09
N HIS A 191 3.72 13.29 -9.25
CA HIS A 191 4.47 14.27 -10.02
C HIS A 191 3.59 15.42 -10.46
N ARG A 192 2.38 15.15 -10.99
CA ARG A 192 1.41 16.19 -11.36
C ARG A 192 1.04 17.08 -10.18
N GLN A 193 0.69 16.49 -9.04
CA GLN A 193 0.31 17.23 -7.84
C GLN A 193 1.47 18.06 -7.25
N LEU A 194 2.71 17.57 -7.36
CA LEU A 194 3.89 18.32 -6.96
C LEU A 194 4.16 19.50 -7.90
N GLN A 195 3.94 19.32 -9.20
CA GLN A 195 4.07 20.39 -10.20
C GLN A 195 3.01 21.49 -10.01
N GLU A 196 1.78 21.11 -9.67
CA GLU A 196 0.70 22.03 -9.30
C GLU A 196 1.02 22.80 -8.00
N ALA A 197 1.65 22.12 -7.02
CA ALA A 197 2.00 22.70 -5.73
C ALA A 197 3.20 23.65 -5.82
N GLU A 198 4.17 23.36 -6.67
CA GLU A 198 5.35 24.19 -6.96
C GLU A 198 5.77 23.98 -8.43
N PRO A 199 5.48 24.94 -9.31
CA PRO A 199 5.78 24.82 -10.74
C PRO A 199 7.28 24.87 -11.06
N GLU A 200 8.07 25.58 -10.26
CA GLU A 200 9.51 25.75 -10.49
C GLU A 200 10.27 24.46 -10.13
N ASP A 201 10.91 23.84 -11.11
CA ASP A 201 11.53 22.53 -10.98
C ASP A 201 12.63 22.46 -9.91
N GLU A 202 13.51 23.46 -9.88
CA GLU A 202 14.64 23.52 -8.93
C GLU A 202 14.13 23.65 -7.49
N LEU A 203 13.20 24.59 -7.26
CA LEU A 203 12.62 24.78 -5.94
C LEU A 203 11.84 23.55 -5.51
N ARG A 204 11.02 22.98 -6.40
CA ARG A 204 10.27 21.74 -6.13
C ARG A 204 11.21 20.61 -5.72
N GLY A 205 12.31 20.39 -6.45
CA GLY A 205 13.32 19.37 -6.14
C GLY A 205 13.94 19.58 -4.76
N ALA A 206 14.33 20.82 -4.44
CA ALA A 206 14.90 21.19 -3.13
C ALA A 206 13.89 20.94 -1.98
N LEU A 207 12.62 21.31 -2.16
CA LEU A 207 11.57 21.12 -1.16
C LEU A 207 11.24 19.64 -0.93
N VAL A 208 11.20 18.83 -1.98
CA VAL A 208 11.02 17.37 -1.91
C VAL A 208 12.18 16.73 -1.14
N ARG A 209 13.43 17.14 -1.46
CA ARG A 209 14.63 16.66 -0.78
C ARG A 209 14.65 17.04 0.70
N LEU A 210 14.27 18.28 1.03
CA LEU A 210 14.12 18.73 2.42
C LEU A 210 13.11 17.89 3.20
N TRP A 211 11.97 17.60 2.60
CA TRP A 211 10.94 16.77 3.23
C TRP A 211 11.45 15.33 3.50
N TRP A 212 12.17 14.75 2.55
CA TRP A 212 12.76 13.42 2.69
C TRP A 212 13.78 13.39 3.83
N LEU A 213 14.74 14.33 3.86
CA LEU A 213 15.75 14.43 4.90
C LEU A 213 15.15 14.58 6.30
N ARG A 214 14.12 15.41 6.44
CA ARG A 214 13.41 15.56 7.72
C ARG A 214 12.77 14.27 8.21
N ARG A 215 12.38 13.37 7.32
CA ARG A 215 11.79 12.07 7.67
C ARG A 215 12.81 10.99 7.98
N GLN A 216 14.03 11.12 7.48
CA GLN A 216 15.10 10.18 7.83
C GLN A 216 15.60 10.37 9.27
N ARG A 217 15.52 11.58 9.80
CA ARG A 217 15.98 11.90 11.15
C ARG A 217 15.51 10.92 12.25
N PRO A 218 14.21 10.57 12.34
CA PRO A 218 13.73 9.63 13.38
C PRO A 218 14.16 8.19 13.14
N ARG A 219 14.71 7.86 11.95
CA ARG A 219 15.13 6.51 11.54
C ARG A 219 16.62 6.29 11.67
N ALA A 220 17.37 7.36 11.93
CA ALA A 220 18.80 7.26 12.15
C ALA A 220 19.09 6.58 13.49
N THR A 221 19.88 5.51 13.47
CA THR A 221 20.17 4.69 14.65
C THR A 221 21.44 5.13 15.41
N THR A 222 22.26 5.98 14.80
CA THR A 222 23.49 6.49 15.43
C THR A 222 23.40 7.99 15.66
N VAL A 223 24.01 8.46 16.75
CA VAL A 223 24.05 9.89 17.11
C VAL A 223 24.65 10.73 15.97
N GLY A 224 25.72 10.25 15.33
CA GLY A 224 26.37 10.92 14.21
C GLY A 224 25.46 11.02 12.97
N ALA A 225 24.73 9.96 12.63
CA ALA A 225 23.79 9.96 11.51
C ALA A 225 22.60 10.89 11.78
N ILE A 226 22.10 10.94 13.03
CA ILE A 226 21.02 11.86 13.45
C ILE A 226 21.50 13.31 13.34
N ALA A 227 22.71 13.60 13.82
CA ALA A 227 23.30 14.94 13.77
C ALA A 227 23.54 15.38 12.32
N GLY A 228 24.09 14.51 11.47
CA GLY A 228 24.34 14.79 10.05
C GLY A 228 23.04 15.05 9.27
N ALA A 229 22.03 14.17 9.41
CA ALA A 229 20.74 14.35 8.76
C ALA A 229 20.03 15.65 9.23
N SER A 230 20.15 15.98 10.52
CA SER A 230 19.60 17.21 11.08
C SER A 230 20.30 18.45 10.53
N HIS A 231 21.63 18.42 10.43
CA HIS A 231 22.43 19.52 9.92
C HIS A 231 22.12 19.80 8.44
N VAL A 232 22.13 18.76 7.60
CA VAL A 232 21.77 18.89 6.18
C VAL A 232 20.34 19.40 6.01
N ALA A 233 19.37 18.87 6.76
CA ALA A 233 18.00 19.37 6.72
C ALA A 233 17.89 20.84 7.15
N HIS A 234 18.68 21.26 8.14
CA HIS A 234 18.73 22.64 8.58
C HIS A 234 19.32 23.56 7.51
N LEU A 235 20.44 23.18 6.90
CA LEU A 235 21.08 23.95 5.82
C LEU A 235 20.15 24.10 4.61
N VAL A 236 19.54 22.99 4.14
CA VAL A 236 18.59 23.04 3.02
C VAL A 236 17.39 23.91 3.39
N HIS A 237 16.89 23.82 4.62
CA HIS A 237 15.81 24.69 5.09
C HIS A 237 16.21 26.17 5.08
N GLN A 238 17.41 26.51 5.56
CA GLN A 238 17.91 27.91 5.53
C GLN A 238 18.04 28.43 4.11
N VAL A 239 18.63 27.64 3.20
CA VAL A 239 18.80 28.05 1.79
C VAL A 239 17.43 28.29 1.14
N VAL A 240 16.49 27.35 1.26
CA VAL A 240 15.17 27.46 0.64
C VAL A 240 14.35 28.59 1.28
N CYS A 241 14.40 28.77 2.59
CA CYS A 241 13.58 29.77 3.26
C CYS A 241 14.18 31.19 3.22
N HIS A 242 15.52 31.31 3.25
CA HIS A 242 16.19 32.60 3.14
C HIS A 242 16.15 33.20 1.73
N GLN A 243 16.21 32.35 0.70
CA GLN A 243 16.17 32.85 -0.68
C GLN A 243 14.76 33.21 -1.18
N ARG A 244 13.70 32.69 -0.56
CA ARG A 244 12.34 32.77 -1.07
C ARG A 244 11.26 33.17 -0.05
N ASP A 245 11.63 33.73 1.11
CA ASP A 245 10.74 34.32 2.12
C ASP A 245 9.44 33.50 2.42
N ALA A 246 8.31 34.22 2.51
CA ALA A 246 6.99 33.66 2.77
C ALA A 246 6.52 32.69 1.68
N HIS A 247 6.93 32.86 0.42
CA HIS A 247 6.61 31.96 -0.69
C HIS A 247 7.23 30.59 -0.49
N GLY A 248 8.51 30.49 -0.18
CA GLY A 248 9.18 29.20 0.05
C GLY A 248 8.57 28.40 1.20
N HIS A 249 8.11 29.09 2.26
CA HIS A 249 7.38 28.44 3.36
C HIS A 249 5.98 27.93 2.95
N ALA A 250 5.28 28.68 2.11
CA ALA A 250 3.96 28.27 1.59
C ALA A 250 4.10 27.07 0.66
N SER A 251 5.04 27.12 -0.28
CA SER A 251 5.36 26.02 -1.20
C SER A 251 5.79 24.77 -0.46
N TYR A 252 6.66 24.88 0.57
CA TYR A 252 7.03 23.74 1.40
C TYR A 252 5.82 23.08 2.06
N ARG A 253 4.89 23.86 2.60
CA ARG A 253 3.68 23.30 3.22
C ARG A 253 2.81 22.56 2.21
N GLN A 254 2.70 23.05 0.98
CA GLN A 254 1.94 22.38 -0.09
C GLN A 254 2.62 21.09 -0.55
N VAL A 255 3.92 21.14 -0.86
CA VAL A 255 4.74 19.97 -1.22
C VAL A 255 4.69 18.91 -0.11
N ALA A 256 4.85 19.32 1.15
CA ALA A 256 4.77 18.41 2.29
C ALA A 256 3.38 17.80 2.47
N ARG A 257 2.32 18.51 2.11
CA ARG A 257 0.95 17.99 2.09
C ARG A 257 0.80 16.93 1.01
N VAL A 258 1.22 17.20 -0.22
CA VAL A 258 1.16 16.26 -1.34
C VAL A 258 1.92 14.97 -0.99
N LEU A 259 3.19 15.08 -0.60
CA LEU A 259 4.01 13.92 -0.21
C LEU A 259 3.43 13.14 0.98
N GLY A 260 2.84 13.85 1.94
CA GLY A 260 2.20 13.24 3.11
C GLY A 260 0.85 12.58 2.84
N GLN A 261 0.20 12.95 1.74
CA GLN A 261 -1.10 12.43 1.32
C GLN A 261 -1.02 11.46 0.14
N THR A 262 0.19 11.17 -0.36
CA THR A 262 0.37 10.21 -1.46
C THR A 262 -0.21 8.85 -1.08
N VAL A 263 -1.27 8.46 -1.78
CA VAL A 263 -1.99 7.22 -1.54
C VAL A 263 -1.48 6.16 -2.52
N ARG A 264 -0.77 5.16 -2.01
CA ARG A 264 -0.26 4.02 -2.78
C ARG A 264 -0.60 2.67 -2.15
N ALA A 265 -1.05 2.70 -0.91
CA ALA A 265 -1.43 1.51 -0.17
C ALA A 265 -2.41 1.89 0.95
N ARG A 266 -3.31 0.98 1.30
CA ARG A 266 -4.31 1.25 2.33
C ARG A 266 -4.32 0.18 3.42
N SER A 267 -3.53 0.42 4.44
CA SER A 267 -3.70 -0.23 5.75
C SER A 267 -5.08 0.08 6.38
N ALA A 268 -5.77 1.09 5.85
CA ALA A 268 -7.08 1.54 6.29
C ALA A 268 -8.15 0.48 6.09
N VAL A 269 -8.22 -0.12 4.90
CA VAL A 269 -9.16 -1.20 4.58
C VAL A 269 -8.86 -2.43 5.43
N GLU A 270 -7.57 -2.78 5.62
CA GLU A 270 -7.17 -3.90 6.47
C GLU A 270 -7.56 -3.68 7.94
N CYS A 271 -7.42 -2.47 8.45
CA CYS A 271 -7.88 -2.13 9.79
C CYS A 271 -9.40 -2.33 9.92
N MET A 272 -10.19 -1.89 8.93
CA MET A 272 -11.64 -2.09 8.92
C MET A 272 -11.99 -3.57 8.77
N ASN A 273 -11.33 -4.29 7.86
CA ASN A 273 -11.51 -5.72 7.68
C ASN A 273 -11.20 -6.50 8.95
N SER A 274 -10.19 -6.12 9.72
CA SER A 274 -9.86 -6.77 10.98
C SER A 274 -10.98 -6.65 12.00
N VAL A 275 -11.61 -5.47 12.08
CA VAL A 275 -12.77 -5.23 12.95
C VAL A 275 -13.98 -6.04 12.48
N ILE A 276 -14.24 -6.10 11.17
CA ILE A 276 -15.36 -6.86 10.61
C ILE A 276 -15.15 -8.35 10.80
N ARG A 277 -13.94 -8.88 10.57
CA ARG A 277 -13.61 -10.30 10.75
C ARG A 277 -13.88 -10.83 12.16
N MET A 278 -13.60 -10.01 13.18
CA MET A 278 -13.96 -10.40 14.56
C MET A 278 -15.46 -10.62 14.74
N HIS A 279 -16.29 -9.89 14.00
CA HIS A 279 -17.75 -10.06 14.04
C HIS A 279 -18.22 -11.20 13.15
N GLN A 280 -17.56 -11.43 12.00
CA GLN A 280 -17.83 -12.60 11.15
C GLN A 280 -17.59 -13.91 11.88
N ALA A 281 -16.57 -13.98 12.76
CA ALA A 281 -16.31 -15.16 13.57
C ALA A 281 -17.41 -15.43 14.63
N ARG A 282 -18.16 -14.39 15.04
CA ARG A 282 -19.23 -14.49 16.07
C ARG A 282 -20.63 -14.59 15.47
N HIS A 283 -20.83 -14.09 14.27
CA HIS A 283 -22.14 -14.03 13.61
C HIS A 283 -22.05 -14.76 12.27
N ARG A 284 -22.96 -15.71 12.04
CA ARG A 284 -23.03 -16.49 10.79
C ARG A 284 -23.30 -15.59 9.57
N THR A 285 -24.00 -14.49 9.77
CA THR A 285 -24.33 -13.52 8.72
C THR A 285 -24.12 -12.09 9.20
N LEU A 286 -23.53 -11.26 8.34
CA LEU A 286 -23.49 -9.81 8.54
C LEU A 286 -24.67 -9.19 7.81
N THR A 287 -25.47 -8.42 8.54
CA THR A 287 -26.57 -7.63 7.94
C THR A 287 -26.07 -6.24 7.56
N GLN A 288 -26.77 -5.57 6.62
CA GLN A 288 -26.47 -4.18 6.27
C GLN A 288 -26.57 -3.27 7.49
N GLY A 289 -27.60 -3.43 8.32
CA GLY A 289 -27.78 -2.63 9.54
C GLY A 289 -26.60 -2.75 10.51
N LEU A 290 -26.00 -3.96 10.67
CA LEU A 290 -24.81 -4.12 11.48
C LEU A 290 -23.59 -3.41 10.88
N LEU A 291 -23.43 -3.41 9.56
CA LEU A 291 -22.37 -2.67 8.89
C LEU A 291 -22.55 -1.15 9.08
N ASP A 292 -23.76 -0.64 8.96
CA ASP A 292 -24.08 0.78 9.16
C ASP A 292 -23.83 1.22 10.60
N LEU A 293 -24.23 0.39 11.57
CA LEU A 293 -23.96 0.63 13.00
C LEU A 293 -22.45 0.65 13.29
N LYS A 294 -21.70 -0.28 12.71
CA LYS A 294 -20.24 -0.33 12.85
C LYS A 294 -19.56 0.87 12.20
N ARG A 295 -20.03 1.30 11.05
CA ARG A 295 -19.57 2.53 10.37
C ARG A 295 -19.78 3.76 11.25
N LEU A 296 -20.99 3.92 11.82
CA LEU A 296 -21.28 5.02 12.75
C LEU A 296 -20.37 4.97 13.96
N TYR A 297 -20.28 3.82 14.64
CA TYR A 297 -19.40 3.64 15.80
C TYR A 297 -17.94 3.98 15.50
N TRP A 298 -17.40 3.49 14.37
CA TRP A 298 -16.04 3.75 13.97
C TRP A 298 -15.76 5.23 13.73
N ASN A 299 -16.67 5.90 13.07
CA ASN A 299 -16.51 7.30 12.71
C ASN A 299 -16.71 8.27 13.88
N CYS A 300 -17.39 7.84 14.93
CA CYS A 300 -17.51 8.58 16.20
C CYS A 300 -16.39 8.25 17.20
N ARG A 301 -15.59 7.20 16.95
CA ARG A 301 -14.56 6.79 17.89
C ARG A 301 -13.36 7.74 17.86
N GLU A 302 -13.01 8.31 19.01
CA GLU A 302 -11.84 9.16 19.16
C GLU A 302 -10.53 8.40 18.95
N PHE A 303 -9.57 9.05 18.30
CA PHE A 303 -8.21 8.53 18.18
C PHE A 303 -7.50 8.60 19.53
N ARG A 304 -7.01 7.47 20.01
CA ARG A 304 -6.31 7.36 21.30
C ARG A 304 -4.90 7.95 21.29
N GLY A 305 -4.31 8.19 20.13
CA GLY A 305 -2.94 8.66 20.00
C GLY A 305 -2.63 9.31 18.65
N GLY A 306 -1.38 9.80 18.52
CA GLY A 306 -0.89 10.47 17.31
C GLY A 306 -1.44 11.89 17.16
N LYS A 307 -1.24 12.48 15.96
CA LYS A 307 -1.65 13.87 15.65
C LYS A 307 -3.17 14.12 15.72
N ARG A 308 -3.96 13.06 15.83
CA ARG A 308 -5.43 13.11 15.83
C ARG A 308 -6.04 12.76 17.17
N LYS A 309 -5.21 12.61 18.22
CA LYS A 309 -5.66 12.25 19.58
C LYS A 309 -6.80 13.15 20.05
N GLY A 310 -7.82 12.56 20.62
CA GLY A 310 -8.99 13.27 21.17
C GLY A 310 -9.99 13.80 20.15
N ARG A 311 -9.85 13.42 18.87
CA ARG A 311 -10.82 13.75 17.81
C ARG A 311 -11.29 12.49 17.11
N CYS A 312 -12.52 12.51 16.61
CA CYS A 312 -13.06 11.40 15.83
C CYS A 312 -12.92 11.63 14.31
N PRO A 313 -13.09 10.59 13.48
CA PRO A 313 -13.09 10.73 12.03
C PRO A 313 -14.07 11.77 11.47
N TYR A 314 -15.28 11.88 12.01
CA TYR A 314 -16.28 12.86 11.56
C TYR A 314 -15.84 14.30 11.84
N GLU A 315 -15.25 14.58 13.00
CA GLU A 315 -14.69 15.92 13.28
C GLU A 315 -13.57 16.29 12.30
N HIS A 316 -12.71 15.32 11.92
CA HIS A 316 -11.65 15.56 10.95
C HIS A 316 -12.15 15.88 9.55
N LEU A 317 -13.35 15.44 9.20
CA LEU A 317 -14.02 15.82 7.98
C LEU A 317 -14.66 17.21 8.06
N GLY A 318 -14.73 17.79 9.25
CA GLY A 318 -15.46 19.03 9.50
C GLY A 318 -16.97 18.87 9.32
N LEU A 319 -17.49 17.65 9.51
CA LEU A 319 -18.93 17.41 9.57
C LEU A 319 -19.44 17.98 10.89
N LYS A 320 -20.40 18.88 10.82
CA LYS A 320 -21.09 19.42 11.98
C LYS A 320 -22.25 18.51 12.32
N LEU A 321 -22.06 17.65 13.31
CA LEU A 321 -23.10 16.80 13.90
C LEU A 321 -23.57 17.44 15.19
N SER A 322 -24.78 17.10 15.63
CA SER A 322 -25.35 17.48 16.92
C SER A 322 -24.48 16.99 18.09
N SER A 323 -23.90 15.81 17.93
CA SER A 323 -22.93 15.20 18.85
C SER A 323 -21.96 14.33 18.08
N TYR A 324 -20.75 14.14 18.62
CA TYR A 324 -19.80 13.12 18.12
C TYR A 324 -19.80 11.86 19.00
N ASN A 325 -20.66 11.83 20.03
CA ASN A 325 -20.84 10.64 20.85
C ASN A 325 -21.73 9.63 20.10
N PHE A 326 -21.22 8.38 19.97
CA PHE A 326 -21.95 7.32 19.27
C PHE A 326 -23.35 7.06 19.86
N TRP A 327 -23.48 7.03 21.19
CA TRP A 327 -24.74 6.72 21.83
C TRP A 327 -25.77 7.84 21.68
N SER A 328 -25.33 9.09 21.72
CA SER A 328 -26.20 10.24 21.49
C SER A 328 -26.72 10.25 20.04
N LEU A 329 -25.83 10.01 19.07
CA LEU A 329 -26.23 9.94 17.65
C LEU A 329 -27.13 8.74 17.32
N LEU A 330 -26.98 7.64 18.07
CA LEU A 330 -27.84 6.47 17.88
C LEU A 330 -29.29 6.73 18.28
N GLN A 331 -29.53 7.68 19.17
CA GLN A 331 -30.85 8.10 19.62
C GLN A 331 -31.51 9.11 18.67
N GLU A 332 -30.72 9.75 17.82
CA GLU A 332 -31.26 10.61 16.77
C GLU A 332 -31.71 9.75 15.57
N GLU A 333 -32.66 10.25 14.78
CA GLU A 333 -33.07 9.58 13.55
C GLU A 333 -31.86 9.46 12.60
N MET A 334 -31.19 8.31 12.66
CA MET A 334 -29.90 8.02 12.00
C MET A 334 -29.89 8.33 10.49
N ILE A 335 -31.02 8.23 9.83
CA ILE A 335 -31.15 8.44 8.39
C ILE A 335 -30.95 9.91 8.04
N THR A 336 -31.54 10.82 8.80
CA THR A 336 -31.51 12.28 8.53
C THR A 336 -30.11 12.85 8.75
N ALA A 337 -29.46 12.51 9.86
CA ALA A 337 -28.10 13.02 10.18
C ALA A 337 -27.03 12.53 9.20
N LEU A 338 -27.10 11.28 8.75
CA LEU A 338 -26.15 10.72 7.78
C LEU A 338 -26.37 11.24 6.35
N ASP A 339 -27.61 11.46 5.95
CA ASP A 339 -27.94 11.98 4.62
C ASP A 339 -27.63 13.47 4.50
N GLU A 340 -27.86 14.25 5.54
CA GLU A 340 -27.39 15.62 5.63
C GLU A 340 -25.87 15.73 5.63
N ALA A 341 -25.17 14.84 6.33
CA ALA A 341 -23.71 14.78 6.34
C ALA A 341 -23.13 14.40 4.97
N LYS A 342 -23.76 13.47 4.25
CA LYS A 342 -23.40 13.12 2.87
C LYS A 342 -23.63 14.28 1.90
N ALA A 343 -24.76 14.99 2.01
CA ALA A 343 -25.07 16.14 1.19
C ALA A 343 -24.04 17.27 1.38
N LYS A 344 -23.66 17.56 2.63
CA LYS A 344 -22.63 18.57 2.98
C LYS A 344 -21.21 18.16 2.54
N ALA A 345 -20.87 16.86 2.56
CA ALA A 345 -19.56 16.35 2.07
C ALA A 345 -19.46 16.42 0.54
N LYS A 346 -20.56 16.14 -0.19
CA LYS A 346 -20.61 16.28 -1.66
C LYS A 346 -20.38 17.73 -2.10
N GLY A 347 -20.87 18.73 -1.35
CA GLY A 347 -20.71 20.15 -1.66
C GLY A 347 -19.29 20.70 -1.43
N LYS A 348 -18.39 20.01 -0.75
CA LYS A 348 -17.03 20.48 -0.41
C LYS A 348 -15.89 19.90 -1.25
N GLY A 349 -16.18 19.10 -2.30
CA GLY A 349 -15.19 18.67 -3.31
C GLY A 349 -13.93 17.95 -2.78
N LYS A 350 -13.94 17.38 -1.57
CA LYS A 350 -12.80 16.62 -1.06
C LYS A 350 -12.90 15.18 -1.55
N ALA A 351 -11.95 14.79 -2.41
CA ALA A 351 -11.74 13.41 -2.83
C ALA A 351 -11.63 12.50 -1.63
N ILE A 352 -12.55 11.55 -1.52
CA ILE A 352 -12.58 10.57 -0.47
C ILE A 352 -12.38 9.23 -1.15
N ALA A 353 -11.28 8.62 -0.81
CA ALA A 353 -10.96 7.32 -1.31
C ALA A 353 -11.84 6.26 -0.66
N ALA A 354 -12.43 5.40 -1.45
CA ALA A 354 -13.21 4.24 -1.07
C ALA A 354 -12.34 3.13 -0.44
#